data_b48b2d41f7c43f0246e740ebb1e463e0
#
_entry.id   b48b2d41f7c43f0246e740ebb1e463e0
#
_cell.length_a   1.000
_cell.length_b   1.000
_cell.length_c   1.000
_cell.angle_alpha   90.00
_cell.angle_beta   90.00
_cell.angle_gamma   90.00
#
_symmetry.space_group_name_H-M   'P 1'
#
loop_
_entity.id
_entity.type
_entity.pdbx_description
1 polymer ?
#
loop_
_entity_poly.entity_id
_entity_poly.type
_entity_poly.pdbx_seq_one_letter_code
_entity_poly.pdbx_strand_id
1 'polypeptide(L)'
;MDLCYVLHADHGMNASTFSSRVTIATLSDVYSAITTAIGTLKGPLHGGANEGVIKMLKEIGSLDKVDAWVADALAQKKKIMGIGHRVYKTLDPRAPHLKRMAQVLSAQLGEPKWIQMSDRIAEIMLREKHLNANVDFYSATVYYSLGIPKIGRAHV
;
A
#
# COMPACT_ATOMS: atom_id res chain seq x y z
N MET A 1 4.70 6.40 -13.27
CA MET A 1 3.37 6.86 -12.77
C MET A 1 2.21 6.18 -13.49
N ASP A 2 2.20 6.08 -14.81
CA ASP A 2 1.07 5.55 -15.61
C ASP A 2 0.59 4.17 -15.12
N LEU A 3 1.50 3.23 -14.85
CA LEU A 3 1.13 1.94 -14.31
C LEU A 3 0.38 2.06 -12.96
N CYS A 4 0.81 2.97 -12.09
CA CYS A 4 0.13 3.21 -10.82
C CYS A 4 -1.30 3.74 -11.05
N TYR A 5 -1.48 4.69 -11.95
CA TYR A 5 -2.80 5.20 -12.30
C TYR A 5 -3.70 4.11 -12.89
N VAL A 6 -3.18 3.32 -13.84
CA VAL A 6 -3.93 2.21 -14.45
C VAL A 6 -4.38 1.18 -13.40
N LEU A 7 -3.48 0.77 -12.50
CA LEU A 7 -3.78 -0.22 -11.47
C LEU A 7 -4.74 0.28 -10.38
N HIS A 8 -4.89 1.60 -10.22
CA HIS A 8 -5.80 2.21 -9.25
C HIS A 8 -7.05 2.84 -9.88
N ALA A 9 -7.13 2.91 -11.22
CA ALA A 9 -8.24 3.55 -11.94
C ALA A 9 -9.58 2.86 -11.71
N ASP A 10 -9.58 1.53 -11.60
CA ASP A 10 -10.78 0.75 -11.30
C ASP A 10 -10.44 -0.44 -10.39
N HIS A 11 -11.10 -0.48 -9.26
CA HIS A 11 -11.05 -1.61 -8.31
C HIS A 11 -12.44 -1.86 -7.71
N GLY A 12 -13.47 -1.76 -8.53
CA GLY A 12 -14.86 -1.93 -8.14
C GLY A 12 -15.31 -0.83 -7.16
N MET A 13 -15.98 -1.22 -6.08
CA MET A 13 -16.53 -0.29 -5.10
C MET A 13 -15.63 -0.21 -3.87
N ASN A 14 -14.48 0.46 -3.99
CA ASN A 14 -13.65 0.77 -2.81
C ASN A 14 -14.33 1.84 -1.92
N ALA A 15 -13.79 2.07 -0.72
CA ALA A 15 -14.42 2.94 0.26
C ALA A 15 -14.61 4.39 -0.22
N SER A 16 -13.64 4.96 -0.94
CA SER A 16 -13.75 6.33 -1.47
C SER A 16 -14.74 6.43 -2.63
N THR A 17 -14.78 5.43 -3.51
CA THR A 17 -15.80 5.33 -4.56
C THR A 17 -17.19 5.21 -3.94
N PHE A 18 -17.35 4.37 -2.92
CA PHE A 18 -18.63 4.21 -2.22
C PHE A 18 -19.10 5.53 -1.61
N SER A 19 -18.22 6.22 -0.86
CA SER A 19 -18.59 7.47 -0.18
C SER A 19 -18.94 8.59 -1.15
N SER A 20 -18.19 8.73 -2.26
CA SER A 20 -18.52 9.72 -3.29
C SER A 20 -19.86 9.42 -3.98
N ARG A 21 -20.14 8.15 -4.25
CA ARG A 21 -21.43 7.74 -4.83
C ARG A 21 -22.60 7.99 -3.89
N VAL A 22 -22.43 7.76 -2.60
CA VAL A 22 -23.46 8.11 -1.60
C VAL A 22 -23.73 9.60 -1.63
N THR A 23 -22.68 10.43 -1.62
CA THR A 23 -22.83 11.90 -1.64
C THR A 23 -23.56 12.37 -2.91
N ILE A 24 -23.12 11.95 -4.10
CA ILE A 24 -23.74 12.42 -5.35
C ILE A 24 -25.16 11.87 -5.54
N ALA A 25 -25.47 10.69 -5.00
CA ALA A 25 -26.81 10.10 -5.08
C ALA A 25 -27.88 10.90 -4.32
N THR A 26 -27.49 11.80 -3.42
CA THR A 26 -28.38 12.75 -2.76
C THR A 26 -28.70 13.99 -3.59
N LEU A 27 -28.26 14.03 -4.84
CA LEU A 27 -28.28 15.22 -5.73
C LEU A 27 -27.42 16.37 -5.23
N SER A 28 -26.40 16.06 -4.42
CA SER A 28 -25.36 17.03 -4.05
C SER A 28 -24.46 17.35 -5.27
N ASP A 29 -23.62 18.36 -5.12
CA ASP A 29 -22.71 18.80 -6.19
C ASP A 29 -21.47 17.90 -6.29
N VAL A 30 -20.77 17.99 -7.42
CA VAL A 30 -19.57 17.20 -7.73
C VAL A 30 -18.41 17.54 -6.79
N TYR A 31 -18.28 18.76 -6.33
CA TYR A 31 -17.20 19.17 -5.41
C TYR A 31 -17.35 18.49 -4.05
N SER A 32 -18.58 18.44 -3.54
CA SER A 32 -18.91 17.73 -2.30
C SER A 32 -18.62 16.23 -2.43
N ALA A 33 -18.98 15.61 -3.55
CA ALA A 33 -18.71 14.19 -3.80
C ALA A 33 -17.21 13.89 -3.86
N ILE A 34 -16.42 14.69 -4.57
CA ILE A 34 -14.96 14.56 -4.65
C ILE A 34 -14.32 14.81 -3.29
N THR A 35 -14.73 15.84 -2.56
CA THR A 35 -14.23 16.14 -1.22
C THR A 35 -14.46 14.96 -0.27
N THR A 36 -15.63 14.34 -0.33
CA THR A 36 -15.95 13.15 0.46
C THR A 36 -15.06 11.97 0.08
N ALA A 37 -14.81 11.75 -1.22
CA ALA A 37 -13.90 10.71 -1.68
C ALA A 37 -12.48 10.91 -1.15
N ILE A 38 -11.95 12.13 -1.25
CA ILE A 38 -10.61 12.51 -0.77
C ILE A 38 -10.52 12.30 0.74
N GLY A 39 -11.51 12.75 1.50
CA GLY A 39 -11.56 12.56 2.95
C GLY A 39 -11.54 11.08 3.35
N THR A 40 -12.28 10.24 2.63
CA THR A 40 -12.30 8.80 2.83
C THR A 40 -10.96 8.16 2.45
N LEU A 41 -10.37 8.55 1.32
CA LEU A 41 -9.10 8.04 0.83
C LEU A 41 -7.94 8.36 1.78
N LYS A 42 -7.97 9.51 2.44
CA LYS A 42 -6.95 9.92 3.43
C LYS A 42 -6.87 8.99 4.65
N GLY A 43 -7.91 8.21 4.91
CA GLY A 43 -7.96 7.32 6.06
C GLY A 43 -6.81 6.30 6.10
N PRO A 44 -6.23 6.01 7.29
CA PRO A 44 -5.07 5.09 7.42
C PRO A 44 -5.40 3.64 7.07
N LEU A 45 -6.67 3.28 6.99
CA LEU A 45 -7.13 1.96 6.58
C LEU A 45 -7.53 1.91 5.09
N HIS A 46 -7.29 2.97 4.34
CA HIS A 46 -7.54 3.07 2.91
C HIS A 46 -6.31 3.63 2.18
N GLY A 47 -6.37 4.74 1.46
CA GLY A 47 -5.22 5.28 0.72
C GLY A 47 -4.01 5.66 1.58
N GLY A 48 -4.17 5.89 2.88
CA GLY A 48 -3.06 6.08 3.82
C GLY A 48 -2.28 4.80 4.17
N ALA A 49 -2.70 3.63 3.69
CA ALA A 49 -2.04 2.36 4.04
C ALA A 49 -0.61 2.27 3.50
N ASN A 50 -0.34 2.76 2.30
CA ASN A 50 1.01 2.77 1.72
C ASN A 50 1.98 3.68 2.48
N GLU A 51 1.50 4.79 3.07
CA GLU A 51 2.32 5.60 3.99
C GLU A 51 2.70 4.80 5.24
N GLY A 52 1.78 4.00 5.77
CA GLY A 52 2.06 3.09 6.87
C GLY A 52 3.15 2.08 6.55
N VAL A 53 3.15 1.54 5.32
CA VAL A 53 4.20 0.61 4.86
C VAL A 53 5.57 1.27 4.84
N ILE A 54 5.71 2.46 4.25
CA ILE A 54 7.04 3.11 4.19
C ILE A 54 7.53 3.57 5.57
N LYS A 55 6.63 3.94 6.48
CA LYS A 55 6.98 4.22 7.87
C LYS A 55 7.53 2.98 8.56
N MET A 56 6.86 1.85 8.40
CA MET A 56 7.29 0.56 8.92
C MET A 56 8.67 0.15 8.38
N LEU A 57 8.90 0.24 7.07
CA LEU A 57 10.20 -0.06 6.47
C LEU A 57 11.32 0.84 7.01
N LYS A 58 11.02 2.12 7.25
CA LYS A 58 11.98 3.06 7.85
C LYS A 58 12.25 2.75 9.33
N GLU A 59 11.26 2.30 10.08
CA GLU A 59 11.41 1.85 11.47
C GLU A 59 12.32 0.61 11.55
N ILE A 60 12.15 -0.36 10.65
CA ILE A 60 13.01 -1.54 10.55
C ILE A 60 14.45 -1.13 10.18
N GLY A 61 14.61 -0.28 9.16
CA GLY A 61 15.85 0.36 8.77
C GLY A 61 16.78 -0.48 7.90
N SER A 62 16.91 -1.79 8.13
CA SER A 62 17.82 -2.69 7.41
C SER A 62 17.28 -4.11 7.29
N LEU A 63 17.77 -4.84 6.28
CA LEU A 63 17.28 -6.19 5.95
C LEU A 63 17.53 -7.20 7.09
N ASP A 64 18.65 -7.12 7.77
CA ASP A 64 19.03 -8.00 8.88
C ASP A 64 18.09 -7.91 10.09
N LYS A 65 17.37 -6.80 10.24
CA LYS A 65 16.42 -6.57 11.34
C LYS A 65 15.01 -7.03 11.02
N VAL A 66 14.70 -7.39 9.79
CA VAL A 66 13.33 -7.71 9.35
C VAL A 66 12.75 -8.88 10.13
N ASP A 67 13.48 -9.98 10.25
CA ASP A 67 12.98 -11.21 10.88
C ASP A 67 12.64 -10.98 12.35
N ALA A 68 13.53 -10.32 13.09
CA ALA A 68 13.30 -10.00 14.51
C ALA A 68 12.13 -9.03 14.69
N TRP A 69 12.05 -7.99 13.85
CA TRP A 69 10.97 -7.02 13.92
C TRP A 69 9.61 -7.65 13.62
N VAL A 70 9.53 -8.51 12.59
CA VAL A 70 8.27 -9.20 12.24
C VAL A 70 7.85 -10.16 13.34
N ALA A 71 8.79 -10.92 13.92
CA ALA A 71 8.51 -11.83 15.02
C ALA A 71 7.95 -11.08 16.25
N ASP A 72 8.55 -9.95 16.62
CA ASP A 72 8.07 -9.10 17.71
C ASP A 72 6.68 -8.50 17.39
N ALA A 73 6.48 -7.98 16.19
CA ALA A 73 5.19 -7.45 15.76
C ALA A 73 4.07 -8.50 15.81
N LEU A 74 4.37 -9.74 15.42
CA LEU A 74 3.41 -10.85 15.50
C LEU A 74 3.11 -11.26 16.95
N ALA A 75 4.11 -11.28 17.81
CA ALA A 75 3.95 -11.56 19.24
C ALA A 75 3.08 -10.51 19.92
N GLN A 76 3.27 -9.24 19.59
CA GLN A 76 2.47 -8.11 20.10
C GLN A 76 1.12 -7.95 19.40
N LYS A 77 0.79 -8.79 18.41
CA LYS A 77 -0.41 -8.63 17.58
C LYS A 77 -0.47 -7.28 16.85
N LYS A 78 0.68 -6.65 16.61
CA LYS A 78 0.81 -5.39 15.87
C LYS A 78 0.45 -5.64 14.40
N LYS A 79 -0.34 -4.75 13.81
CA LYS A 79 -0.70 -4.86 12.39
C LYS A 79 0.51 -4.58 11.51
N ILE A 80 0.82 -5.51 10.60
CA ILE A 80 1.80 -5.32 9.54
C ILE A 80 1.09 -4.68 8.35
N MET A 81 1.47 -3.45 8.01
CA MET A 81 0.80 -2.65 7.00
C MET A 81 1.02 -3.21 5.58
N GLY A 82 -0.01 -3.13 4.74
CA GLY A 82 0.05 -3.62 3.36
C GLY A 82 -0.04 -5.14 3.20
N ILE A 83 -0.32 -5.89 4.27
CA ILE A 83 -0.48 -7.34 4.25
C ILE A 83 -1.96 -7.71 4.44
N GLY A 84 -2.43 -8.63 3.60
CA GLY A 84 -3.82 -9.10 3.58
C GLY A 84 -4.74 -8.18 2.77
N HIS A 85 -5.89 -8.72 2.37
CA HIS A 85 -6.91 -8.00 1.62
C HIS A 85 -8.31 -8.49 2.02
N ARG A 86 -9.30 -7.59 2.04
CA ARG A 86 -10.68 -7.98 2.40
C ARG A 86 -11.32 -8.86 1.32
N VAL A 87 -11.08 -8.53 0.06
CA VAL A 87 -11.67 -9.21 -1.10
C VAL A 87 -10.80 -10.38 -1.55
N TYR A 88 -9.53 -10.13 -1.84
CA TYR A 88 -8.62 -11.16 -2.31
C TYR A 88 -8.17 -12.08 -1.16
N LYS A 89 -8.45 -13.37 -1.31
CA LYS A 89 -7.96 -14.44 -0.42
C LYS A 89 -6.66 -15.05 -0.93
N THR A 90 -6.30 -14.70 -2.16
CA THR A 90 -5.05 -15.05 -2.84
C THR A 90 -4.21 -13.79 -3.05
N LEU A 91 -3.16 -13.88 -3.86
CA LEU A 91 -2.34 -12.72 -4.21
C LEU A 91 -3.18 -11.66 -4.95
N ASP A 92 -3.08 -10.41 -4.53
CA ASP A 92 -3.67 -9.27 -5.25
C ASP A 92 -3.04 -9.18 -6.65
N PRO A 93 -3.84 -9.25 -7.73
CA PRO A 93 -3.32 -9.28 -9.11
C PRO A 93 -2.50 -8.05 -9.49
N ARG A 94 -2.64 -6.95 -8.76
CA ARG A 94 -1.89 -5.70 -8.97
C ARG A 94 -0.50 -5.75 -8.33
N ALA A 95 -0.34 -6.53 -7.25
CA ALA A 95 0.90 -6.58 -6.48
C ALA A 95 2.13 -7.01 -7.29
N PRO A 96 2.09 -8.03 -8.19
CA PRO A 96 3.24 -8.42 -9.01
C PRO A 96 3.75 -7.31 -9.92
N HIS A 97 2.86 -6.51 -10.50
CA HIS A 97 3.23 -5.40 -11.39
C HIS A 97 3.96 -4.30 -10.63
N LEU A 98 3.46 -3.93 -9.44
CA LEU A 98 4.10 -2.94 -8.57
C LEU A 98 5.41 -3.46 -7.98
N LYS A 99 5.48 -4.75 -7.61
CA LYS A 99 6.72 -5.39 -7.18
C LYS A 99 7.82 -5.26 -8.24
N ARG A 100 7.51 -5.62 -9.49
CA ARG A 100 8.46 -5.50 -10.60
C ARG A 100 8.92 -4.05 -10.79
N MET A 101 8.00 -3.08 -10.73
CA MET A 101 8.34 -1.66 -10.83
C MET A 101 9.24 -1.22 -9.67
N ALA A 102 8.92 -1.64 -8.43
CA ALA A 102 9.75 -1.33 -7.26
C ALA A 102 11.17 -1.89 -7.41
N GLN A 103 11.33 -3.10 -7.95
CA GLN A 103 12.64 -3.71 -8.23
C GLN A 103 13.45 -2.87 -9.23
N VAL A 104 12.83 -2.48 -10.35
CA VAL A 104 13.50 -1.68 -11.38
C VAL A 104 13.92 -0.31 -10.82
N LEU A 105 13.00 0.40 -10.17
CA LEU A 105 13.29 1.73 -9.61
C LEU A 105 14.35 1.67 -8.51
N SER A 106 14.26 0.70 -7.61
CA SER A 106 15.25 0.53 -6.54
C SER A 106 16.65 0.23 -7.08
N ALA A 107 16.75 -0.55 -8.17
CA ALA A 107 18.02 -0.82 -8.84
C ALA A 107 18.59 0.45 -9.51
N GLN A 108 17.74 1.21 -10.21
CA GLN A 108 18.15 2.46 -10.87
C GLN A 108 18.64 3.53 -9.88
N LEU A 109 18.07 3.58 -8.68
CA LEU A 109 18.43 4.53 -7.64
C LEU A 109 19.58 4.05 -6.75
N GLY A 110 20.06 2.81 -6.93
CA GLY A 110 21.08 2.22 -6.05
C GLY A 110 20.60 1.99 -4.61
N GLU A 111 19.28 1.91 -4.39
CA GLU A 111 18.68 1.68 -3.06
C GLU A 111 17.85 0.37 -3.00
N PRO A 112 18.47 -0.81 -3.21
CA PRO A 112 17.74 -2.08 -3.25
C PRO A 112 17.17 -2.51 -1.88
N LYS A 113 17.61 -1.90 -0.79
CA LYS A 113 17.21 -2.29 0.58
C LYS A 113 15.71 -2.28 0.81
N TRP A 114 14.97 -1.32 0.21
CA TRP A 114 13.54 -1.18 0.44
C TRP A 114 12.74 -2.34 -0.14
N ILE A 115 13.05 -2.72 -1.37
CA ILE A 115 12.36 -3.85 -2.01
C ILE A 115 12.82 -5.18 -1.39
N GLN A 116 14.08 -5.32 -1.00
CA GLN A 116 14.59 -6.52 -0.33
C GLN A 116 13.90 -6.74 1.02
N MET A 117 13.76 -5.69 1.85
CA MET A 117 13.00 -5.76 3.10
C MET A 117 11.53 -6.10 2.85
N SER A 118 10.92 -5.49 1.83
CA SER A 118 9.52 -5.78 1.47
C SER A 118 9.35 -7.25 1.06
N ASP A 119 10.22 -7.78 0.22
CA ASP A 119 10.17 -9.17 -0.21
C ASP A 119 10.33 -10.13 0.98
N ARG A 120 11.25 -9.83 1.91
CA ARG A 120 11.44 -10.66 3.12
C ARG A 120 10.22 -10.64 4.04
N ILE A 121 9.61 -9.47 4.27
CA ILE A 121 8.37 -9.36 5.05
C ILE A 121 7.24 -10.16 4.39
N ALA A 122 7.07 -10.03 3.08
CA ALA A 122 6.02 -10.74 2.35
C ALA A 122 6.19 -12.27 2.44
N GLU A 123 7.43 -12.76 2.33
CA GLU A 123 7.77 -14.18 2.50
C GLU A 123 7.39 -14.70 3.89
N ILE A 124 7.79 -13.99 4.94
CA ILE A 124 7.49 -14.38 6.33
C ILE A 124 5.97 -14.38 6.55
N MET A 125 5.26 -13.35 6.10
CA MET A 125 3.81 -13.25 6.30
C MET A 125 3.03 -14.30 5.54
N LEU A 126 3.49 -14.68 4.35
CA LEU A 126 2.90 -15.78 3.60
C LEU A 126 3.11 -17.12 4.33
N ARG A 127 4.33 -17.37 4.83
CA ARG A 127 4.68 -18.60 5.54
C ARG A 127 3.96 -18.73 6.88
N GLU A 128 3.96 -17.68 7.71
CA GLU A 128 3.48 -17.73 9.10
C GLU A 128 1.98 -17.49 9.24
N LYS A 129 1.38 -16.73 8.33
CA LYS A 129 -0.03 -16.30 8.44
C LYS A 129 -0.87 -16.63 7.21
N HIS A 130 -0.27 -17.15 6.13
CA HIS A 130 -0.93 -17.37 4.83
C HIS A 130 -1.57 -16.07 4.28
N LEU A 131 -0.94 -14.94 4.53
CA LEU A 131 -1.39 -13.62 4.09
C LEU A 131 -0.44 -13.08 3.02
N ASN A 132 -1.01 -12.66 1.90
CA ASN A 132 -0.29 -12.06 0.79
C ASN A 132 -0.15 -10.53 0.95
N ALA A 133 0.89 -9.97 0.35
CA ALA A 133 1.02 -8.54 0.15
C ALA A 133 -0.10 -8.02 -0.78
N ASN A 134 -0.66 -6.87 -0.45
CA ASN A 134 -1.65 -6.19 -1.27
C ASN A 134 -1.02 -5.06 -2.10
N VAL A 135 -1.84 -4.30 -2.83
CA VAL A 135 -1.38 -3.21 -3.70
C VAL A 135 -0.60 -2.13 -2.94
N ASP A 136 -0.99 -1.81 -1.71
CA ASP A 136 -0.36 -0.75 -0.91
C ASP A 136 1.08 -1.11 -0.49
N PHE A 137 1.36 -2.40 -0.38
CA PHE A 137 2.65 -2.89 0.10
C PHE A 137 3.80 -2.51 -0.85
N TYR A 138 3.65 -2.83 -2.13
CA TYR A 138 4.69 -2.53 -3.13
C TYR A 138 4.57 -1.12 -3.69
N SER A 139 3.37 -0.53 -3.74
CA SER A 139 3.22 0.87 -4.17
C SER A 139 3.96 1.84 -3.25
N ALA A 140 4.09 1.52 -1.97
CA ALA A 140 4.85 2.33 -1.01
C ALA A 140 6.31 2.52 -1.45
N THR A 141 6.99 1.45 -1.86
CA THR A 141 8.36 1.52 -2.38
C THR A 141 8.43 2.25 -3.71
N VAL A 142 7.48 2.00 -4.62
CA VAL A 142 7.40 2.72 -5.91
C VAL A 142 7.28 4.22 -5.70
N TYR A 143 6.33 4.67 -4.90
CA TYR A 143 6.12 6.10 -4.64
C TYR A 143 7.29 6.75 -3.91
N TYR A 144 7.91 6.02 -2.99
CA TYR A 144 9.12 6.49 -2.34
C TYR A 144 10.26 6.70 -3.33
N SER A 145 10.49 5.74 -4.20
CA SER A 145 11.51 5.80 -5.26
C SER A 145 11.25 6.90 -6.27
N LEU A 146 10.01 7.25 -6.55
CA LEU A 146 9.63 8.36 -7.41
C LEU A 146 9.70 9.74 -6.72
N GLY A 147 10.11 9.80 -5.44
CA GLY A 147 10.20 11.05 -4.69
C GLY A 147 8.84 11.66 -4.32
N ILE A 148 7.74 10.91 -4.42
CA ILE A 148 6.41 11.41 -4.07
C ILE A 148 6.34 11.62 -2.55
N PRO A 149 6.05 12.84 -2.07
CA PRO A 149 5.95 13.13 -0.64
C PRO A 149 4.83 12.32 0.03
N LYS A 150 4.93 12.10 1.35
CA LYS A 150 3.98 11.28 2.11
C LYS A 150 2.52 11.69 1.92
N ILE A 151 2.25 12.99 1.92
CA ILE A 151 0.90 13.52 1.74
C ILE A 151 0.33 13.20 0.35
N GLY A 152 1.16 13.18 -0.68
CA GLY A 152 0.75 12.85 -2.04
C GLY A 152 0.48 11.35 -2.25
N ARG A 153 1.01 10.48 -1.38
CA ARG A 153 0.84 9.03 -1.52
C ARG A 153 -0.56 8.54 -1.19
N ALA A 154 -1.28 9.28 -0.36
CA ALA A 154 -2.66 8.95 -0.02
C ALA A 154 -3.67 9.35 -1.10
N HIS A 155 -3.24 10.06 -2.14
CA HIS A 155 -4.10 10.64 -3.17
C HIS A 155 -3.76 10.17 -4.59
N VAL A 156 -2.94 9.14 -4.73
CA VAL A 156 -2.56 8.56 -6.04
C VAL A 156 -3.30 7.26 -6.28
#